data_43a9ff80b6f0dc3ba250367dfdfed2a4
#
_entry.id   43a9ff80b6f0dc3ba250367dfdfed2a4
#
_cell.length_a   1.000
_cell.length_b   1.000
_cell.length_c   1.000
_cell.angle_alpha   90.00
_cell.angle_beta   90.00
_cell.angle_gamma   90.00
#
_symmetry.space_group_name_H-M   'P 1'
#
loop_
_entity.id
_entity.type
_entity.pdbx_description
1 polymer ?
#
loop_
_entity_poly.entity_id
_entity_poly.type
_entity_poly.pdbx_seq_one_letter_code
_entity_poly.pdbx_strand_id
1 'polypeptide(L)'
;MLHVTRQWLAAPKDVFRARKDFESSSRFARVAPYLLHLSERGTPDLHYLSVRRGNAGKVVLYFHGGAYVMGSARTHLAPLSRLARLTGLQIVVPDYRLAPEHPAPAAFQDAVAAHVALLAKGYQPQDIILGADSAGGGLALALMADLCARNLRPAGLFAFSPWTDFAMSGDSLRRNAAIDPALPVGRMRETVDLVLQGFPPQDPRISPLYAPFNAPPPVFVQVGAEEILLDDSFRMAQVLRDAGGQVTCDVWNGCPHVWHMLDGYIPEARAALVATAAFVATLQALVPIANR
;
A
#
# COMPACT_ATOMS: atom_id res chain seq x y z
N MET A 1 7.33 1.42 23.16
CA MET A 1 6.20 1.72 22.25
C MET A 1 5.84 0.49 21.40
N LEU A 2 6.76 -0.13 20.66
CA LEU A 2 6.51 -1.26 19.76
C LEU A 2 5.93 -2.52 20.47
N HIS A 3 6.44 -2.85 21.66
CA HIS A 3 5.91 -3.99 22.46
C HIS A 3 4.44 -3.78 22.88
N VAL A 4 4.06 -2.54 23.14
CA VAL A 4 2.67 -2.16 23.42
C VAL A 4 1.79 -2.30 22.17
N THR A 5 2.31 -1.95 20.99
CA THR A 5 1.59 -2.10 19.73
C THR A 5 1.28 -3.56 19.42
N ARG A 6 2.26 -4.45 19.57
CA ARG A 6 2.07 -5.90 19.38
C ARG A 6 1.05 -6.48 20.36
N GLN A 7 1.16 -6.15 21.65
CA GLN A 7 0.20 -6.61 22.66
C GLN A 7 -1.20 -6.09 22.36
N TRP A 8 -1.31 -4.85 21.92
CA TRP A 8 -2.59 -4.24 21.56
C TRP A 8 -3.22 -4.92 20.34
N LEU A 9 -2.44 -5.23 19.31
CA LEU A 9 -2.89 -5.96 18.13
C LEU A 9 -3.17 -7.45 18.44
N ALA A 10 -2.46 -8.05 19.40
CA ALA A 10 -2.69 -9.43 19.81
C ALA A 10 -3.95 -9.61 20.67
N ALA A 11 -4.43 -8.55 21.33
CA ALA A 11 -5.63 -8.64 22.16
C ALA A 11 -6.86 -8.99 21.31
N PRO A 12 -7.67 -9.98 21.71
CA PRO A 12 -8.88 -10.33 20.99
C PRO A 12 -9.81 -9.12 20.96
N LYS A 13 -10.13 -8.65 19.77
CA LYS A 13 -11.02 -7.52 19.55
C LYS A 13 -11.98 -7.86 18.43
N ASP A 14 -13.23 -7.44 18.61
CA ASP A 14 -14.13 -7.29 17.50
C ASP A 14 -13.49 -6.38 16.43
N VAL A 15 -13.58 -6.80 15.17
CA VAL A 15 -13.02 -6.07 14.03
C VAL A 15 -13.53 -4.63 13.93
N PHE A 16 -14.80 -4.40 14.28
CA PHE A 16 -15.39 -3.05 14.27
C PHE A 16 -14.81 -2.15 15.37
N ARG A 17 -14.47 -2.73 16.52
CA ARG A 17 -13.75 -2.01 17.57
C ARG A 17 -12.32 -1.71 17.16
N ALA A 18 -11.62 -2.67 16.58
CA ALA A 18 -10.27 -2.46 16.06
C ALA A 18 -10.23 -1.34 15.01
N ARG A 19 -11.23 -1.29 14.12
CA ARG A 19 -11.41 -0.22 13.13
C ARG A 19 -11.56 1.16 13.78
N LYS A 20 -12.44 1.28 14.79
CA LYS A 20 -12.64 2.53 15.55
C LYS A 20 -11.37 2.98 16.29
N ASP A 21 -10.66 2.03 16.88
CA ASP A 21 -9.43 2.29 17.62
C ASP A 21 -8.34 2.79 16.66
N PHE A 22 -8.21 2.20 15.46
CA PHE A 22 -7.27 2.63 14.44
C PHE A 22 -7.60 4.04 13.93
N GLU A 23 -8.87 4.32 13.60
CA GLU A 23 -9.32 5.66 13.23
C GLU A 23 -9.04 6.70 14.33
N SER A 24 -9.24 6.33 15.59
CA SER A 24 -9.00 7.21 16.73
C SER A 24 -7.51 7.51 16.92
N SER A 25 -6.63 6.56 16.62
CA SER A 25 -5.19 6.73 16.72
C SER A 25 -4.65 7.77 15.72
N SER A 26 -5.33 7.94 14.58
CA SER A 26 -4.94 8.92 13.56
C SER A 26 -4.95 10.37 14.05
N ARG A 27 -5.68 10.66 15.16
CA ARG A 27 -5.71 11.99 15.79
C ARG A 27 -4.34 12.45 16.34
N PHE A 28 -3.46 11.50 16.62
CA PHE A 28 -2.10 11.77 17.09
C PHE A 28 -1.08 11.86 15.94
N ALA A 29 -1.54 11.64 14.71
CA ALA A 29 -0.67 11.66 13.54
C ALA A 29 -0.20 13.09 13.21
N ARG A 30 1.10 13.24 12.92
CA ARG A 30 1.72 14.52 12.56
C ARG A 30 1.56 14.79 11.07
N VAL A 31 0.45 15.40 10.69
CA VAL A 31 0.17 15.78 9.30
C VAL A 31 1.08 16.94 8.87
N ALA A 32 1.59 16.91 7.65
CA ALA A 32 2.38 18.00 7.10
C ALA A 32 1.54 19.28 6.98
N PRO A 33 2.12 20.47 7.27
CA PRO A 33 1.38 21.74 7.17
C PRO A 33 0.92 21.99 5.72
N TYR A 34 -0.18 22.74 5.59
CA TYR A 34 -0.78 23.16 4.32
C TYR A 34 -1.31 21.99 3.46
N LEU A 35 -1.68 20.87 4.08
CA LEU A 35 -2.37 19.79 3.39
C LEU A 35 -3.78 20.23 2.97
N LEU A 36 -4.06 20.18 1.67
CA LEU A 36 -5.41 20.23 1.14
C LEU A 36 -5.94 18.80 1.04
N HIS A 37 -7.09 18.54 1.64
CA HIS A 37 -7.79 17.28 1.59
C HIS A 37 -9.20 17.51 1.05
N LEU A 38 -9.49 17.00 -0.13
CA LEU A 38 -10.80 17.02 -0.76
C LEU A 38 -11.32 15.58 -0.86
N SER A 39 -12.63 15.41 -0.80
CA SER A 39 -13.27 14.11 -1.02
C SER A 39 -14.32 14.21 -2.11
N GLU A 40 -14.41 13.17 -2.92
CA GLU A 40 -15.39 13.01 -3.98
C GLU A 40 -16.17 11.72 -3.72
N ARG A 41 -17.49 11.84 -3.66
CA ARG A 41 -18.37 10.70 -3.48
C ARG A 41 -18.43 9.84 -4.73
N GLY A 42 -18.36 8.53 -4.55
CA GLY A 42 -18.38 7.56 -5.62
C GLY A 42 -18.41 6.13 -5.10
N THR A 43 -18.02 5.21 -5.94
CA THR A 43 -17.82 3.80 -5.56
C THR A 43 -16.51 3.33 -6.19
N PRO A 44 -15.42 3.37 -5.41
CA PRO A 44 -15.28 3.89 -4.03
C PRO A 44 -15.29 5.43 -3.94
N ASP A 45 -15.48 5.99 -2.72
CA ASP A 45 -15.19 7.40 -2.44
C ASP A 45 -13.69 7.67 -2.65
N LEU A 46 -13.34 8.80 -3.28
CA LEU A 46 -11.96 9.17 -3.56
C LEU A 46 -11.53 10.38 -2.71
N HIS A 47 -10.39 10.29 -2.08
CA HIS A 47 -9.77 11.36 -1.30
C HIS A 47 -8.53 11.89 -2.01
N TYR A 48 -8.48 13.20 -2.24
CA TYR A 48 -7.40 13.89 -2.94
C TYR A 48 -6.57 14.67 -1.93
N LEU A 49 -5.30 14.31 -1.81
CA LEU A 49 -4.34 14.91 -0.88
C LEU A 49 -3.29 15.68 -1.68
N SER A 50 -3.10 16.97 -1.39
CA SER A 50 -2.06 17.78 -2.02
C SER A 50 -1.53 18.84 -1.07
N VAL A 51 -0.28 19.27 -1.24
CA VAL A 51 0.35 20.33 -0.43
C VAL A 51 0.56 21.60 -1.26
N ARG A 52 0.44 21.50 -2.58
CA ARG A 52 0.49 22.61 -3.54
C ARG A 52 -0.53 22.36 -4.65
N ARG A 53 -0.79 23.36 -5.51
CA ARG A 53 -1.46 23.08 -6.79
C ARG A 53 -0.62 22.03 -7.51
N GLY A 54 -1.19 20.83 -7.71
CA GLY A 54 -0.48 19.69 -8.24
C GLY A 54 0.17 20.00 -9.58
N ASN A 55 1.34 19.45 -9.83
CA ASN A 55 1.91 19.39 -11.17
C ASN A 55 0.94 18.58 -12.05
N ALA A 56 0.47 19.16 -13.13
CA ALA A 56 -0.56 18.63 -14.01
C ALA A 56 -0.15 17.38 -14.83
N GLY A 57 0.90 16.65 -14.43
CA GLY A 57 1.45 15.57 -15.22
C GLY A 57 1.23 14.17 -14.67
N LYS A 58 1.45 13.95 -13.35
CA LYS A 58 1.36 12.63 -12.72
C LYS A 58 0.58 12.68 -11.41
N VAL A 59 0.05 11.52 -11.01
CA VAL A 59 -0.71 11.33 -9.78
C VAL A 59 -0.29 10.03 -9.11
N VAL A 60 -0.34 9.98 -7.78
CA VAL A 60 -0.19 8.74 -7.02
C VAL A 60 -1.59 8.21 -6.68
N LEU A 61 -1.91 6.98 -7.09
CA LEU A 61 -3.07 6.24 -6.62
C LEU A 61 -2.60 5.34 -5.48
N TYR A 62 -3.01 5.66 -4.24
CA TYR A 62 -2.51 5.03 -3.04
C TYR A 62 -3.56 4.15 -2.36
N PHE A 63 -3.21 2.90 -2.10
CA PHE A 63 -4.04 1.94 -1.38
C PHE A 63 -3.52 1.77 0.06
N HIS A 64 -4.33 2.15 1.03
CA HIS A 64 -3.95 2.12 2.43
C HIS A 64 -3.88 0.69 2.98
N GLY A 65 -3.05 0.48 4.01
CA GLY A 65 -3.00 -0.74 4.79
C GLY A 65 -4.17 -0.89 5.75
N GLY A 66 -4.12 -1.97 6.54
CA GLY A 66 -5.16 -2.29 7.52
C GLY A 66 -5.78 -3.65 7.31
N ALA A 67 -5.02 -4.57 6.70
CA ALA A 67 -5.37 -5.99 6.56
C ALA A 67 -6.73 -6.25 5.88
N TYR A 68 -7.18 -5.36 4.99
CA TYR A 68 -8.50 -5.35 4.33
C TYR A 68 -9.70 -5.25 5.27
N VAL A 69 -9.49 -5.08 6.57
CA VAL A 69 -10.56 -5.01 7.58
C VAL A 69 -10.67 -3.65 8.26
N MET A 70 -9.66 -2.80 8.12
CA MET A 70 -9.60 -1.46 8.71
C MET A 70 -8.79 -0.50 7.84
N GLY A 71 -8.69 0.75 8.27
CA GLY A 71 -7.96 1.79 7.56
C GLY A 71 -8.86 2.67 6.70
N SER A 72 -8.34 3.81 6.33
CA SER A 72 -8.98 4.82 5.48
C SER A 72 -7.95 5.86 5.03
N ALA A 73 -8.34 6.78 4.16
CA ALA A 73 -7.52 7.94 3.83
C ALA A 73 -7.11 8.73 5.09
N ARG A 74 -7.99 8.81 6.11
CA ARG A 74 -7.73 9.55 7.35
C ARG A 74 -6.62 8.94 8.20
N THR A 75 -6.59 7.61 8.30
CA THR A 75 -5.57 6.91 9.09
C THR A 75 -4.18 7.08 8.52
N HIS A 76 -4.06 7.39 7.22
CA HIS A 76 -2.79 7.51 6.50
C HIS A 76 -2.39 8.96 6.17
N LEU A 77 -3.12 9.98 6.69
CA LEU A 77 -2.84 11.38 6.37
C LEU A 77 -1.40 11.81 6.67
N ALA A 78 -0.79 11.32 7.76
CA ALA A 78 0.55 11.75 8.15
C ALA A 78 1.63 11.36 7.11
N PRO A 79 1.86 10.07 6.80
CA PRO A 79 2.85 9.69 5.80
C PRO A 79 2.49 10.20 4.41
N LEU A 80 1.20 10.20 4.03
CA LEU A 80 0.78 10.66 2.70
C LEU A 80 0.93 12.17 2.51
N SER A 81 0.64 12.98 3.53
CA SER A 81 0.90 14.41 3.48
C SER A 81 2.39 14.72 3.32
N ARG A 82 3.25 13.90 3.94
CA ARG A 82 4.70 13.99 3.79
C ARG A 82 5.13 13.62 2.37
N LEU A 83 4.64 12.51 1.84
CA LEU A 83 4.91 12.09 0.46
C LEU A 83 4.42 13.13 -0.56
N ALA A 84 3.21 13.66 -0.40
CA ALA A 84 2.69 14.74 -1.26
C ALA A 84 3.61 15.96 -1.25
N ARG A 85 4.18 16.31 -0.08
CA ARG A 85 5.14 17.41 0.06
C ARG A 85 6.49 17.10 -0.61
N LEU A 86 7.02 15.90 -0.43
CA LEU A 86 8.33 15.50 -0.96
C LEU A 86 8.30 15.32 -2.47
N THR A 87 7.22 14.74 -3.01
CA THR A 87 7.07 14.45 -4.44
C THR A 87 6.51 15.62 -5.24
N GLY A 88 5.77 16.53 -4.59
CA GLY A 88 4.98 17.57 -5.25
C GLY A 88 3.75 17.05 -5.99
N LEU A 89 3.44 15.75 -5.88
CA LEU A 89 2.31 15.12 -6.57
C LEU A 89 1.04 15.14 -5.70
N GLN A 90 -0.11 15.13 -6.35
CA GLN A 90 -1.37 14.78 -5.73
C GLN A 90 -1.40 13.29 -5.44
N ILE A 91 -1.91 12.92 -4.26
CA ILE A 91 -2.15 11.52 -3.88
C ILE A 91 -3.64 11.31 -3.81
N VAL A 92 -4.14 10.31 -4.52
CA VAL A 92 -5.54 9.90 -4.52
C VAL A 92 -5.66 8.60 -3.75
N VAL A 93 -6.51 8.58 -2.74
CA VAL A 93 -6.72 7.44 -1.85
C VAL A 93 -8.17 7.00 -1.95
N PRO A 94 -8.48 5.83 -2.49
CA PRO A 94 -9.83 5.28 -2.46
C PRO A 94 -10.14 4.71 -1.08
N ASP A 95 -11.33 4.99 -0.55
CA ASP A 95 -11.89 4.25 0.58
C ASP A 95 -12.53 2.97 0.03
N TYR A 96 -11.71 1.98 -0.27
CA TYR A 96 -12.15 0.70 -0.80
C TYR A 96 -12.91 -0.12 0.25
N ARG A 97 -13.85 -0.95 -0.19
CA ARG A 97 -14.69 -1.79 0.65
C ARG A 97 -13.88 -2.76 1.49
N LEU A 98 -14.24 -2.88 2.77
CA LEU A 98 -13.54 -3.68 3.77
C LEU A 98 -14.32 -4.93 4.16
N ALA A 99 -13.59 -5.98 4.48
CA ALA A 99 -14.13 -7.18 5.11
C ALA A 99 -14.41 -6.91 6.61
N PRO A 100 -15.27 -7.67 7.26
CA PRO A 100 -16.01 -8.83 6.72
C PRO A 100 -17.27 -8.47 5.92
N GLU A 101 -17.72 -7.21 5.91
CA GLU A 101 -18.93 -6.78 5.23
C GLU A 101 -18.83 -6.95 3.71
N HIS A 102 -17.63 -6.79 3.19
CA HIS A 102 -17.32 -6.93 1.77
C HIS A 102 -16.05 -7.78 1.59
N PRO A 103 -16.19 -9.12 1.57
CA PRO A 103 -15.04 -10.01 1.44
C PRO A 103 -14.38 -9.92 0.05
N ALA A 104 -13.28 -10.65 -0.12
CA ALA A 104 -12.62 -10.75 -1.42
C ALA A 104 -13.61 -11.23 -2.49
N PRO A 105 -13.55 -10.65 -3.72
CA PRO A 105 -12.58 -9.70 -4.23
C PRO A 105 -13.04 -8.22 -4.22
N ALA A 106 -13.91 -7.80 -3.29
CA ALA A 106 -14.55 -6.48 -3.32
C ALA A 106 -13.53 -5.32 -3.36
N ALA A 107 -12.49 -5.36 -2.54
CA ALA A 107 -11.42 -4.36 -2.54
C ALA A 107 -10.71 -4.25 -3.90
N PHE A 108 -10.47 -5.38 -4.57
CA PHE A 108 -9.86 -5.40 -5.91
C PHE A 108 -10.77 -4.73 -6.95
N GLN A 109 -12.07 -4.97 -6.89
CA GLN A 109 -13.02 -4.32 -7.79
C GLN A 109 -13.01 -2.80 -7.61
N ASP A 110 -12.90 -2.34 -6.36
CA ASP A 110 -12.82 -0.90 -6.03
C ASP A 110 -11.47 -0.30 -6.47
N ALA A 111 -10.38 -1.06 -6.39
CA ALA A 111 -9.08 -0.62 -6.91
C ALA A 111 -9.12 -0.39 -8.43
N VAL A 112 -9.76 -1.31 -9.18
CA VAL A 112 -9.99 -1.15 -10.62
C VAL A 112 -10.87 0.07 -10.90
N ALA A 113 -11.96 0.25 -10.14
CA ALA A 113 -12.86 1.40 -10.30
C ALA A 113 -12.16 2.73 -10.03
N ALA A 114 -11.31 2.80 -8.99
CA ALA A 114 -10.52 3.99 -8.69
C ALA A 114 -9.54 4.35 -9.83
N HIS A 115 -8.88 3.35 -10.42
CA HIS A 115 -8.03 3.55 -11.59
C HIS A 115 -8.84 4.08 -12.79
N VAL A 116 -9.97 3.48 -13.09
CA VAL A 116 -10.88 3.92 -14.16
C VAL A 116 -11.36 5.35 -13.94
N ALA A 117 -11.67 5.73 -12.70
CA ALA A 117 -12.06 7.10 -12.36
C ALA A 117 -10.94 8.12 -12.66
N LEU A 118 -9.66 7.76 -12.45
CA LEU A 118 -8.54 8.63 -12.82
C LEU A 118 -8.39 8.75 -14.34
N LEU A 119 -8.58 7.67 -15.09
CA LEU A 119 -8.58 7.73 -16.56
C LEU A 119 -9.71 8.64 -17.08
N ALA A 120 -10.90 8.57 -16.48
CA ALA A 120 -12.03 9.43 -16.81
C ALA A 120 -11.76 10.93 -16.53
N LYS A 121 -10.85 11.23 -15.60
CA LYS A 121 -10.35 12.60 -15.31
C LYS A 121 -9.25 13.07 -16.26
N GLY A 122 -8.87 12.26 -17.24
CA GLY A 122 -7.91 12.59 -18.28
C GLY A 122 -6.47 12.12 -18.03
N TYR A 123 -6.20 11.44 -16.90
CA TYR A 123 -4.90 10.81 -16.70
C TYR A 123 -4.72 9.64 -17.68
N GLN A 124 -3.51 9.49 -18.20
CA GLN A 124 -3.14 8.28 -18.95
C GLN A 124 -2.58 7.23 -17.99
N PRO A 125 -2.59 5.91 -18.32
CA PRO A 125 -2.04 4.88 -17.46
C PRO A 125 -0.60 5.20 -16.98
N GLN A 126 0.27 5.68 -17.85
CA GLN A 126 1.65 6.07 -17.53
C GLN A 126 1.79 7.36 -16.70
N ASP A 127 0.69 8.07 -16.44
CA ASP A 127 0.66 9.21 -15.51
C ASP A 127 0.36 8.77 -14.08
N ILE A 128 -0.09 7.54 -13.88
CA ILE A 128 -0.49 6.99 -12.58
C ILE A 128 0.68 6.21 -11.99
N ILE A 129 1.09 6.58 -10.79
CA ILE A 129 2.03 5.83 -9.95
C ILE A 129 1.20 5.12 -8.90
N LEU A 130 1.35 3.81 -8.75
CA LEU A 130 0.70 3.07 -7.68
C LEU A 130 1.54 3.20 -6.41
N GLY A 131 0.89 3.49 -5.29
CA GLY A 131 1.51 3.54 -3.97
C GLY A 131 0.70 2.75 -2.97
N ALA A 132 1.33 2.12 -1.98
CA ALA A 132 0.58 1.34 -1.00
C ALA A 132 1.40 0.93 0.22
N ASP A 133 0.70 0.42 1.25
CA ASP A 133 1.32 -0.25 2.38
C ASP A 133 0.55 -1.52 2.78
N SER A 134 1.25 -2.51 3.35
CA SER A 134 0.68 -3.71 3.94
C SER A 134 -0.31 -4.43 3.00
N ALA A 135 -1.54 -4.65 3.42
CA ALA A 135 -2.64 -5.21 2.61
C ALA A 135 -2.90 -4.38 1.34
N GLY A 136 -2.84 -3.04 1.45
CA GLY A 136 -2.90 -2.16 0.27
C GLY A 136 -1.78 -2.44 -0.72
N GLY A 137 -0.59 -2.87 -0.24
CA GLY A 137 0.53 -3.30 -1.08
C GLY A 137 0.18 -4.51 -1.94
N GLY A 138 -0.47 -5.52 -1.35
CA GLY A 138 -1.02 -6.64 -2.10
C GLY A 138 -2.06 -6.18 -3.12
N LEU A 139 -2.97 -5.29 -2.73
CA LEU A 139 -4.01 -4.74 -3.60
C LEU A 139 -3.43 -3.98 -4.80
N ALA A 140 -2.44 -3.11 -4.57
CA ALA A 140 -1.77 -2.36 -5.63
C ALA A 140 -1.03 -3.27 -6.62
N LEU A 141 -0.36 -4.32 -6.13
CA LEU A 141 0.33 -5.32 -6.94
C LEU A 141 -0.65 -6.17 -7.76
N ALA A 142 -1.79 -6.56 -7.17
CA ALA A 142 -2.85 -7.27 -7.88
C ALA A 142 -3.44 -6.39 -9.01
N LEU A 143 -3.71 -5.11 -8.73
CA LEU A 143 -4.14 -4.15 -9.74
C LEU A 143 -3.07 -3.99 -10.83
N MET A 144 -1.79 -3.88 -10.48
CA MET A 144 -0.70 -3.77 -11.46
C MET A 144 -0.65 -4.97 -12.40
N ALA A 145 -0.86 -6.20 -11.88
CA ALA A 145 -0.91 -7.40 -12.70
C ALA A 145 -2.05 -7.34 -13.73
N ASP A 146 -3.28 -6.98 -13.30
CA ASP A 146 -4.44 -6.80 -14.18
C ASP A 146 -4.18 -5.73 -15.25
N LEU A 147 -3.63 -4.58 -14.84
CA LEU A 147 -3.33 -3.49 -15.76
C LEU A 147 -2.25 -3.89 -16.79
N CYS A 148 -1.19 -4.60 -16.38
CA CYS A 148 -0.17 -5.09 -17.30
C CYS A 148 -0.75 -6.11 -18.31
N ALA A 149 -1.64 -7.00 -17.86
CA ALA A 149 -2.32 -7.95 -18.74
C ALA A 149 -3.19 -7.25 -19.81
N ARG A 150 -3.70 -6.06 -19.47
CA ARG A 150 -4.53 -5.23 -20.37
C ARG A 150 -3.73 -4.17 -21.13
N ASN A 151 -2.39 -4.18 -21.05
CA ASN A 151 -1.49 -3.16 -21.64
C ASN A 151 -1.74 -1.73 -21.13
N LEU A 152 -2.27 -1.57 -19.92
CA LEU A 152 -2.53 -0.30 -19.24
C LEU A 152 -1.46 -0.03 -18.16
N ARG A 153 -0.17 -0.10 -18.53
CA ARG A 153 0.94 -0.05 -17.57
C ARG A 153 1.01 1.29 -16.84
N PRO A 154 0.97 1.28 -15.48
CA PRO A 154 1.23 2.49 -14.68
C PRO A 154 2.69 2.93 -14.81
N ALA A 155 3.02 4.14 -14.36
CA ALA A 155 4.39 4.67 -14.39
C ALA A 155 5.36 3.85 -13.55
N GLY A 156 4.89 3.30 -12.44
CA GLY A 156 5.65 2.49 -11.49
C GLY A 156 4.83 2.18 -10.25
N LEU A 157 5.43 1.46 -9.31
CA LEU A 157 4.80 1.14 -8.03
C LEU A 157 5.80 1.26 -6.88
N PHE A 158 5.37 1.83 -5.75
CA PHE A 158 6.07 1.69 -4.47
C PHE A 158 5.18 1.05 -3.41
N ALA A 159 5.74 0.18 -2.59
CA ALA A 159 5.01 -0.52 -1.53
C ALA A 159 5.82 -0.61 -0.24
N PHE A 160 5.14 -0.40 0.89
CA PHE A 160 5.69 -0.52 2.23
C PHE A 160 5.19 -1.80 2.88
N SER A 161 6.08 -2.73 3.18
CA SER A 161 5.78 -4.00 3.86
C SER A 161 4.58 -4.75 3.22
N PRO A 162 4.53 -4.98 1.90
CA PRO A 162 3.34 -5.50 1.23
C PRO A 162 2.99 -6.91 1.68
N TRP A 163 1.68 -7.16 1.92
CA TRP A 163 1.14 -8.51 2.13
C TRP A 163 0.66 -9.08 0.80
N THR A 164 1.39 -10.07 0.26
CA THR A 164 1.20 -10.56 -1.10
C THR A 164 0.74 -12.01 -1.21
N ASP A 165 0.66 -12.72 -0.07
CA ASP A 165 0.33 -14.15 0.01
C ASP A 165 -0.69 -14.48 1.10
N PHE A 166 -1.96 -14.58 0.75
CA PHE A 166 -3.03 -15.02 1.66
C PHE A 166 -3.02 -16.52 1.94
N ALA A 167 -2.25 -17.32 1.19
CA ALA A 167 -2.00 -18.72 1.54
C ALA A 167 -1.00 -18.84 2.72
N MET A 168 -0.38 -17.73 3.15
CA MET A 168 0.52 -17.65 4.29
C MET A 168 1.65 -18.68 4.23
N SER A 169 2.29 -18.82 3.06
CA SER A 169 3.29 -19.86 2.79
C SER A 169 4.74 -19.40 2.99
N GLY A 170 4.98 -18.11 3.33
CA GLY A 170 6.32 -17.57 3.57
C GLY A 170 6.96 -18.12 4.86
N ASP A 171 8.24 -18.48 4.81
CA ASP A 171 8.98 -19.00 5.99
C ASP A 171 9.16 -17.94 7.09
N SER A 172 9.21 -16.64 6.73
CA SER A 172 9.31 -15.55 7.69
C SER A 172 8.15 -15.50 8.68
N LEU A 173 6.96 -15.99 8.31
CA LEU A 173 5.81 -16.16 9.20
C LEU A 173 6.15 -17.02 10.42
N ARG A 174 7.06 -17.98 10.27
CA ARG A 174 7.55 -18.85 11.37
C ARG A 174 8.82 -18.28 11.98
N ARG A 175 9.80 -17.94 11.12
CA ARG A 175 11.14 -17.49 11.54
C ARG A 175 11.07 -16.20 12.35
N ASN A 176 10.25 -15.26 11.95
CA ASN A 176 10.13 -13.93 12.57
C ASN A 176 8.96 -13.82 13.57
N ALA A 177 8.18 -14.88 13.78
CA ALA A 177 6.99 -14.87 14.64
C ALA A 177 7.23 -14.33 16.06
N ALA A 178 8.42 -14.61 16.63
CA ALA A 178 8.76 -14.18 17.98
C ALA A 178 9.39 -12.78 18.03
N ILE A 179 9.98 -12.32 16.93
CA ILE A 179 10.77 -11.08 16.88
C ILE A 179 10.02 -9.93 16.17
N ASP A 180 9.02 -10.21 15.35
CA ASP A 180 8.19 -9.16 14.73
C ASP A 180 7.54 -8.30 15.82
N PRO A 181 7.87 -7.00 15.90
CA PRO A 181 7.37 -6.14 16.98
C PRO A 181 5.93 -5.68 16.75
N ALA A 182 5.34 -5.93 15.59
CA ALA A 182 4.05 -5.39 15.20
C ALA A 182 2.98 -6.47 14.92
N LEU A 183 3.27 -7.45 14.07
CA LEU A 183 2.26 -8.36 13.57
C LEU A 183 2.28 -9.74 14.28
N PRO A 184 1.20 -10.11 15.00
CA PRO A 184 1.04 -11.47 15.54
C PRO A 184 0.49 -12.41 14.46
N VAL A 185 1.19 -13.52 14.18
CA VAL A 185 0.81 -14.50 13.15
C VAL A 185 -0.61 -15.06 13.35
N GLY A 186 -1.02 -15.31 14.62
CA GLY A 186 -2.37 -15.79 14.93
C GLY A 186 -3.46 -14.84 14.45
N ARG A 187 -3.26 -13.53 14.62
CA ARG A 187 -4.20 -12.50 14.14
C ARG A 187 -4.25 -12.41 12.62
N MET A 188 -3.12 -12.65 11.95
CA MET A 188 -3.08 -12.71 10.49
C MET A 188 -3.97 -13.85 9.97
N ARG A 189 -3.93 -15.04 10.59
CA ARG A 189 -4.78 -16.18 10.20
C ARG A 189 -6.27 -15.89 10.38
N GLU A 190 -6.66 -15.33 11.53
CA GLU A 190 -8.04 -14.90 11.76
C GLU A 190 -8.50 -13.87 10.71
N THR A 191 -7.62 -12.96 10.32
CA THR A 191 -7.91 -11.97 9.28
C THR A 191 -8.08 -12.61 7.90
N VAL A 192 -7.27 -13.63 7.57
CA VAL A 192 -7.43 -14.39 6.33
C VAL A 192 -8.86 -14.94 6.23
N ASP A 193 -9.37 -15.57 7.30
CA ASP A 193 -10.72 -16.14 7.32
C ASP A 193 -11.81 -15.06 7.12
N LEU A 194 -11.65 -13.90 7.78
CA LEU A 194 -12.57 -12.75 7.64
C LEU A 194 -12.59 -12.17 6.23
N VAL A 195 -11.43 -12.12 5.58
CA VAL A 195 -11.27 -11.50 4.26
C VAL A 195 -11.70 -12.45 3.15
N LEU A 196 -11.33 -13.73 3.25
CA LEU A 196 -11.58 -14.70 2.18
C LEU A 196 -13.02 -15.20 2.16
N GLN A 197 -13.61 -15.57 3.31
CA GLN A 197 -14.96 -16.16 3.40
C GLN A 197 -15.21 -17.25 2.34
N GLY A 198 -14.22 -18.11 2.12
CA GLY A 198 -14.26 -19.17 1.12
C GLY A 198 -13.68 -18.78 -0.25
N PHE A 199 -13.26 -17.55 -0.45
CA PHE A 199 -12.54 -17.14 -1.67
C PHE A 199 -11.16 -17.82 -1.71
N PRO A 200 -10.67 -18.27 -2.89
CA PRO A 200 -9.41 -19.00 -2.99
C PRO A 200 -8.21 -18.15 -2.51
N PRO A 201 -7.40 -18.64 -1.55
CA PRO A 201 -6.29 -17.86 -1.00
C PRO A 201 -5.16 -17.56 -1.98
N GLN A 202 -5.05 -18.33 -3.07
CA GLN A 202 -4.05 -18.12 -4.13
C GLN A 202 -4.61 -17.35 -5.33
N ASP A 203 -5.85 -16.84 -5.26
CA ASP A 203 -6.40 -16.03 -6.35
C ASP A 203 -5.57 -14.76 -6.54
N PRO A 204 -5.10 -14.46 -7.76
CA PRO A 204 -4.26 -13.28 -8.03
C PRO A 204 -4.84 -11.92 -7.59
N ARG A 205 -6.16 -11.83 -7.45
CA ARG A 205 -6.84 -10.60 -7.01
C ARG A 205 -6.66 -10.29 -5.53
N ILE A 206 -6.25 -11.28 -4.73
CA ILE A 206 -5.95 -11.12 -3.30
C ILE A 206 -4.50 -11.48 -2.97
N SER A 207 -3.90 -12.39 -3.72
CA SER A 207 -2.53 -12.87 -3.57
C SER A 207 -1.73 -12.64 -4.86
N PRO A 208 -1.25 -11.42 -5.10
CA PRO A 208 -0.52 -11.08 -6.33
C PRO A 208 0.77 -11.88 -6.52
N LEU A 209 1.27 -12.54 -5.49
CA LEU A 209 2.40 -13.46 -5.60
C LEU A 209 2.16 -14.57 -6.65
N TYR A 210 0.90 -14.95 -6.88
CA TYR A 210 0.50 -15.96 -7.85
C TYR A 210 0.01 -15.38 -9.18
N ALA A 211 0.09 -14.04 -9.34
CA ALA A 211 -0.33 -13.38 -10.56
C ALA A 211 0.70 -13.56 -11.70
N PRO A 212 0.27 -13.71 -12.94
CA PRO A 212 1.16 -13.57 -14.07
C PRO A 212 1.47 -12.08 -14.31
N PHE A 213 2.77 -11.74 -14.36
CA PHE A 213 3.20 -10.40 -14.73
C PHE A 213 3.81 -10.42 -16.13
N ASN A 214 3.54 -9.40 -16.92
CA ASN A 214 4.11 -9.20 -18.24
C ASN A 214 4.80 -7.83 -18.30
N ALA A 215 6.13 -7.83 -18.30
CA ALA A 215 6.96 -6.64 -18.33
C ALA A 215 6.46 -5.56 -17.35
N PRO A 216 6.44 -5.83 -16.03
CA PRO A 216 5.94 -4.88 -15.05
C PRO A 216 6.78 -3.60 -15.05
N PRO A 217 6.18 -2.44 -14.72
CA PRO A 217 6.91 -1.19 -14.60
C PRO A 217 7.90 -1.24 -13.43
N PRO A 218 8.77 -0.22 -13.25
CA PRO A 218 9.66 -0.16 -12.11
C PRO A 218 8.93 -0.25 -10.77
N VAL A 219 9.46 -1.06 -9.84
CA VAL A 219 8.88 -1.29 -8.52
C VAL A 219 9.91 -1.04 -7.41
N PHE A 220 9.48 -0.34 -6.36
CA PHE A 220 10.25 -0.07 -5.16
C PHE A 220 9.51 -0.62 -3.94
N VAL A 221 10.11 -1.58 -3.23
CA VAL A 221 9.57 -2.17 -2.02
C VAL A 221 10.45 -1.84 -0.84
N GLN A 222 9.86 -1.44 0.28
CA GLN A 222 10.56 -1.29 1.57
C GLN A 222 9.93 -2.24 2.59
N VAL A 223 10.76 -2.93 3.37
CA VAL A 223 10.31 -3.92 4.37
C VAL A 223 11.29 -3.97 5.54
N GLY A 224 10.79 -4.19 6.75
CA GLY A 224 11.62 -4.43 7.94
C GLY A 224 12.17 -5.86 7.97
N ALA A 225 13.44 -6.01 8.39
CA ALA A 225 14.11 -7.31 8.41
C ALA A 225 13.47 -8.31 9.39
N GLU A 226 12.85 -7.82 10.44
CA GLU A 226 12.21 -8.60 11.49
C GLU A 226 10.72 -8.88 11.23
N GLU A 227 10.16 -8.41 10.13
CA GLU A 227 8.74 -8.60 9.81
C GLU A 227 8.42 -10.05 9.43
N ILE A 228 7.24 -10.51 9.82
CA ILE A 228 6.69 -11.80 9.34
C ILE A 228 6.37 -11.76 7.84
N LEU A 229 6.21 -10.57 7.23
CA LEU A 229 5.97 -10.36 5.80
C LEU A 229 7.26 -10.14 4.99
N LEU A 230 8.45 -10.40 5.58
CA LEU A 230 9.72 -10.24 4.88
C LEU A 230 9.79 -11.11 3.61
N ASP A 231 9.40 -12.38 3.73
CA ASP A 231 9.44 -13.32 2.59
C ASP A 231 8.39 -12.96 1.53
N ASP A 232 7.26 -12.36 1.89
CA ASP A 232 6.30 -11.81 0.94
C ASP A 232 6.96 -10.80 0.00
N SER A 233 7.75 -9.88 0.59
CA SER A 233 8.47 -8.85 -0.16
C SER A 233 9.56 -9.45 -1.05
N PHE A 234 10.36 -10.40 -0.56
CA PHE A 234 11.41 -11.04 -1.35
C PHE A 234 10.87 -11.89 -2.49
N ARG A 235 9.86 -12.72 -2.22
CA ARG A 235 9.24 -13.59 -3.21
C ARG A 235 8.54 -12.77 -4.29
N MET A 236 7.82 -11.71 -3.90
CA MET A 236 7.19 -10.80 -4.84
C MET A 236 8.23 -10.08 -5.72
N ALA A 237 9.30 -9.58 -5.11
CA ALA A 237 10.38 -8.96 -5.87
C ALA A 237 11.02 -9.92 -6.88
N GLN A 238 11.16 -11.21 -6.53
CA GLN A 238 11.67 -12.24 -7.43
C GLN A 238 10.71 -12.50 -8.60
N VAL A 239 9.42 -12.69 -8.32
CA VAL A 239 8.38 -12.88 -9.36
C VAL A 239 8.39 -11.73 -10.37
N LEU A 240 8.50 -10.49 -9.88
CA LEU A 240 8.54 -9.32 -10.76
C LEU A 240 9.82 -9.23 -11.59
N ARG A 241 10.99 -9.60 -11.02
CA ARG A 241 12.27 -9.66 -11.77
C ARG A 241 12.25 -10.74 -12.85
N ASP A 242 11.71 -11.92 -12.53
CA ASP A 242 11.58 -13.03 -13.48
C ASP A 242 10.66 -12.67 -14.64
N ALA A 243 9.72 -11.76 -14.42
CA ALA A 243 8.86 -11.17 -15.45
C ALA A 243 9.52 -9.99 -16.21
N GLY A 244 10.81 -9.72 -16.00
CA GLY A 244 11.56 -8.67 -16.67
C GLY A 244 11.44 -7.27 -16.04
N GLY A 245 10.87 -7.14 -14.82
CA GLY A 245 10.71 -5.89 -14.11
C GLY A 245 11.99 -5.41 -13.43
N GLN A 246 12.14 -4.10 -13.34
CA GLN A 246 13.17 -3.45 -12.51
C GLN A 246 12.65 -3.31 -11.08
N VAL A 247 13.24 -4.07 -10.13
CA VAL A 247 12.75 -4.11 -8.76
C VAL A 247 13.87 -3.82 -7.76
N THR A 248 13.68 -2.78 -6.95
CA THR A 248 14.46 -2.52 -5.76
C THR A 248 13.68 -3.00 -4.54
N CYS A 249 14.25 -3.90 -3.76
CA CYS A 249 13.73 -4.32 -2.46
C CYS A 249 14.71 -3.83 -1.39
N ASP A 250 14.29 -2.83 -0.63
CA ASP A 250 15.06 -2.10 0.38
C ASP A 250 14.68 -2.61 1.78
N VAL A 251 15.62 -3.30 2.43
CA VAL A 251 15.40 -3.97 3.72
C VAL A 251 16.00 -3.15 4.85
N TRP A 252 15.18 -2.86 5.88
CA TRP A 252 15.57 -2.01 7.01
C TRP A 252 15.62 -2.81 8.31
N ASN A 253 16.80 -2.82 8.95
CA ASN A 253 16.98 -3.47 10.24
C ASN A 253 16.35 -2.63 11.37
N GLY A 254 15.72 -3.29 12.34
CA GLY A 254 15.12 -2.64 13.51
C GLY A 254 13.86 -1.82 13.21
N CYS A 255 13.37 -1.83 11.98
CA CYS A 255 12.15 -1.13 11.59
C CYS A 255 10.94 -2.06 11.65
N PRO A 256 9.85 -1.66 12.36
CA PRO A 256 8.63 -2.45 12.46
C PRO A 256 7.80 -2.37 11.19
N HIS A 257 6.78 -3.20 11.07
CA HIS A 257 5.81 -3.18 9.97
C HIS A 257 5.28 -1.76 9.71
N VAL A 258 5.43 -1.31 8.46
CA VAL A 258 5.00 0.02 7.98
C VAL A 258 5.48 1.16 8.90
N TRP A 259 6.76 1.17 9.28
CA TRP A 259 7.34 2.23 10.14
C TRP A 259 7.20 3.64 9.56
N HIS A 260 6.86 3.76 8.29
CA HIS A 260 6.55 5.02 7.61
C HIS A 260 5.44 5.82 8.31
N MET A 261 4.50 5.12 8.98
CA MET A 261 3.45 5.72 9.81
C MET A 261 4.00 6.52 10.99
N LEU A 262 5.27 6.27 11.37
CA LEU A 262 5.95 6.93 12.48
C LEU A 262 6.74 8.18 12.02
N ASP A 263 6.42 8.76 10.84
CA ASP A 263 7.06 10.01 10.40
C ASP A 263 6.86 11.12 11.44
N GLY A 264 7.97 11.75 11.79
CA GLY A 264 8.01 12.76 12.86
C GLY A 264 8.26 12.21 14.27
N TYR A 265 8.34 10.88 14.43
CA TYR A 265 8.68 10.21 15.69
C TYR A 265 10.02 9.48 15.63
N ILE A 266 10.34 8.86 14.49
CA ILE A 266 11.63 8.18 14.27
C ILE A 266 12.27 8.68 12.96
N PRO A 267 13.60 8.83 12.93
CA PRO A 267 14.31 9.32 11.73
C PRO A 267 14.23 8.36 10.55
N GLU A 268 14.18 7.05 10.80
CA GLU A 268 14.09 5.99 9.80
C GLU A 268 12.81 6.14 8.95
N ALA A 269 11.69 6.52 9.56
CA ALA A 269 10.44 6.76 8.82
C ALA A 269 10.59 7.91 7.84
N ARG A 270 11.25 9.00 8.25
CA ARG A 270 11.56 10.13 7.38
C ARG A 270 12.49 9.73 6.26
N ALA A 271 13.57 8.99 6.57
CA ALA A 271 14.53 8.55 5.57
C ALA A 271 13.91 7.62 4.53
N ALA A 272 13.04 6.70 4.95
CA ALA A 272 12.30 5.81 4.06
C ALA A 272 11.37 6.59 3.10
N LEU A 273 10.63 7.59 3.60
CA LEU A 273 9.77 8.44 2.76
C LEU A 273 10.58 9.31 1.77
N VAL A 274 11.79 9.75 2.16
CA VAL A 274 12.70 10.47 1.25
C VAL A 274 13.20 9.54 0.16
N ALA A 275 13.59 8.30 0.48
CA ALA A 275 14.00 7.30 -0.51
C ALA A 275 12.87 6.98 -1.49
N THR A 276 11.63 6.85 -0.99
CA THR A 276 10.45 6.68 -1.84
C THR A 276 10.23 7.88 -2.77
N ALA A 277 10.38 9.10 -2.26
CA ALA A 277 10.24 10.30 -3.10
C ALA A 277 11.34 10.39 -4.18
N ALA A 278 12.56 9.95 -3.88
CA ALA A 278 13.63 9.84 -4.86
C ALA A 278 13.29 8.84 -5.98
N PHE A 279 12.74 7.66 -5.62
CA PHE A 279 12.23 6.71 -6.61
C PHE A 279 11.11 7.32 -7.47
N VAL A 280 10.12 7.98 -6.87
CA VAL A 280 9.04 8.67 -7.59
C VAL A 280 9.61 9.73 -8.56
N ALA A 281 10.66 10.45 -8.18
CA ALA A 281 11.30 11.44 -9.04
C ALA A 281 11.91 10.80 -10.30
N THR A 282 12.45 9.58 -10.23
CA THR A 282 12.92 8.86 -11.42
C THR A 282 11.79 8.56 -12.40
N LEU A 283 10.61 8.22 -11.90
CA LEU A 283 9.42 7.96 -12.72
C LEU A 283 8.87 9.24 -13.37
N GLN A 284 9.05 10.40 -12.73
CA GLN A 284 8.65 11.69 -13.30
C GLN A 284 9.56 12.11 -14.46
N ALA A 285 10.84 11.75 -14.42
CA ALA A 285 11.82 12.10 -15.44
C ALA A 285 11.71 11.25 -16.72
N LEU A 286 11.09 10.08 -16.67
CA LEU A 286 11.00 9.12 -17.78
C LEU A 286 10.00 9.52 -18.89
N VAL A 287 9.23 10.61 -18.72
CA VAL A 287 8.31 11.11 -19.77
C VAL A 287 8.89 12.39 -20.37
N PRO A 288 9.25 12.42 -21.66
CA PRO A 288 9.57 13.68 -22.35
C PRO A 288 8.34 14.60 -22.24
N ILE A 289 8.56 15.84 -21.84
CA ILE A 289 7.56 16.91 -21.99
C ILE A 289 7.29 17.02 -23.49
N ALA A 290 6.28 16.30 -23.97
CA ALA A 290 5.73 16.59 -25.29
C ALA A 290 5.26 18.04 -25.25
N ASN A 291 5.88 18.89 -26.06
CA ASN A 291 5.53 20.29 -26.20
C ASN A 291 3.99 20.43 -26.31
N ARG A 292 3.40 21.05 -25.29
CA ARG A 292 2.03 21.55 -25.36
C ARG A 292 2.02 22.94 -25.94
#